data_0f9b9fede18886e2bd5d5b10dba8f352
#
_entry.id   0f9b9fede18886e2bd5d5b10dba8f352
#
_cell.length_a   1.000
_cell.length_b   1.000
_cell.length_c   1.000
_cell.angle_alpha   90.00
_cell.angle_beta   90.00
_cell.angle_gamma   90.00
#
_symmetry.space_group_name_H-M   'P 1'
#
loop_
_entity.id
_entity.type
_entity.pdbx_description
1 polymer ?
#
loop_
_entity_poly.entity_id
_entity_poly.type
_entity_poly.pdbx_seq_one_letter_code
_entity_poly.pdbx_strand_id
1 'polypeptide(L)'
;AGRLFYINKDGEESCMVVPPFECLVVSKDKVQSPSYAVRYYSYTDINGAEKWKAEGYDDKNIYYFEGTPGAFQFIKAESHLFDYCPLQLIPLNGEMMSSAERVIALIDEYDQTVSDNANDAEGNTQAQQVFDGVDISDEEIIKSKVSGSILIPPVLQGSAHSVYYLTKDINDGFNEHHLDRLERNIYRFSKTPNLNDQSFGSA
;
A
#
# COMPACT_ATOMS: atom_id res chain seq x y z
N ALA A 1 7.93 -12.71 9.02
CA ALA A 1 8.55 -13.55 8.00
C ALA A 1 8.96 -14.89 8.60
N GLY A 2 9.07 -15.93 7.76
CA GLY A 2 9.66 -17.20 8.10
C GLY A 2 11.12 -17.27 7.64
N ARG A 3 11.91 -18.12 8.30
CA ARG A 3 13.22 -18.53 7.83
C ARG A 3 13.19 -20.06 7.69
N LEU A 4 13.39 -20.55 6.48
CA LEU A 4 13.48 -21.97 6.17
C LEU A 4 14.95 -22.37 6.07
N PHE A 5 15.36 -23.33 6.89
CA PHE A 5 16.67 -23.98 6.82
C PHE A 5 16.57 -25.19 5.90
N TYR A 6 17.58 -25.40 5.08
CA TYR A 6 17.64 -26.53 4.16
C TYR A 6 19.10 -26.93 3.89
N ILE A 7 19.32 -28.13 3.43
CA ILE A 7 20.63 -28.58 2.95
C ILE A 7 20.71 -28.31 1.45
N ASN A 8 21.71 -27.57 1.03
CA ASN A 8 21.93 -27.27 -0.39
C ASN A 8 22.50 -28.49 -1.15
N LYS A 9 22.70 -28.35 -2.46
CA LYS A 9 23.22 -29.42 -3.32
C LYS A 9 24.65 -29.85 -2.98
N ASP A 10 25.39 -28.97 -2.30
CA ASP A 10 26.78 -29.24 -1.88
C ASP A 10 26.85 -29.90 -0.49
N GLY A 11 25.69 -30.13 0.12
CA GLY A 11 25.58 -30.75 1.44
C GLY A 11 25.77 -29.79 2.61
N GLU A 12 25.73 -28.47 2.35
CA GLU A 12 25.89 -27.44 3.35
C GLU A 12 24.54 -26.89 3.83
N GLU A 13 24.50 -26.53 5.11
CA GLU A 13 23.33 -25.84 5.67
C GLU A 13 23.17 -24.44 5.05
N SER A 14 21.98 -24.16 4.58
CA SER A 14 21.60 -22.90 3.98
C SER A 14 20.25 -22.45 4.51
N CYS A 15 19.94 -21.17 4.37
CA CYS A 15 18.63 -20.67 4.76
C CYS A 15 18.05 -19.70 3.72
N MET A 16 16.73 -19.65 3.65
CA MET A 16 15.99 -18.68 2.84
C MET A 16 14.93 -17.98 3.66
N VAL A 17 14.65 -16.74 3.30
CA VAL A 17 13.53 -15.98 3.89
C VAL A 17 12.26 -16.37 3.17
N VAL A 18 11.23 -16.73 3.94
CA VAL A 18 9.89 -17.01 3.44
C VAL A 18 8.98 -15.83 3.78
N PRO A 19 8.29 -15.25 2.78
CA PRO A 19 7.35 -14.16 3.00
C PRO A 19 6.27 -14.54 4.02
N PRO A 20 5.76 -13.60 4.82
CA PRO A 20 4.76 -13.91 5.86
C PRO A 20 3.44 -14.43 5.29
N PHE A 21 3.08 -14.05 4.06
CA PHE A 21 1.88 -14.52 3.38
C PHE A 21 2.04 -15.91 2.72
N GLU A 22 3.26 -16.46 2.70
CA GLU A 22 3.55 -17.82 2.21
C GLU A 22 3.77 -18.84 3.33
N CYS A 23 3.75 -18.42 4.59
CA CYS A 23 4.03 -19.34 5.69
C CYS A 23 3.05 -19.23 6.85
N LEU A 24 2.74 -20.38 7.42
CA LEU A 24 2.04 -20.53 8.69
C LEU A 24 2.92 -21.33 9.63
N VAL A 25 3.12 -20.83 10.84
CA VAL A 25 3.94 -21.47 11.86
C VAL A 25 3.09 -21.73 13.10
N VAL A 26 3.07 -22.96 13.58
CA VAL A 26 2.32 -23.37 14.77
C VAL A 26 3.31 -23.75 15.86
N SER A 27 3.27 -23.02 16.97
CA SER A 27 4.08 -23.29 18.16
C SER A 27 3.18 -23.48 19.38
N LYS A 28 3.60 -24.34 20.30
CA LYS A 28 2.89 -24.53 21.57
C LYS A 28 3.02 -23.33 22.50
N ASP A 29 4.17 -22.69 22.44
CA ASP A 29 4.47 -21.48 23.20
C ASP A 29 5.40 -20.55 22.40
N LYS A 30 5.68 -19.37 22.93
CA LYS A 30 6.53 -18.36 22.27
C LYS A 30 8.04 -18.62 22.41
N VAL A 31 8.42 -19.61 23.18
CA VAL A 31 9.82 -19.87 23.59
C VAL A 31 10.41 -21.06 22.86
N GLN A 32 9.59 -22.06 22.55
CA GLN A 32 10.03 -23.29 21.90
C GLN A 32 10.01 -23.18 20.38
N SER A 33 10.82 -24.00 19.72
CA SER A 33 10.77 -24.20 18.28
C SER A 33 9.36 -24.57 17.83
N PRO A 34 8.94 -24.16 16.63
CA PRO A 34 7.66 -24.54 16.06
C PRO A 34 7.46 -26.05 16.07
N SER A 35 6.27 -26.52 16.44
CA SER A 35 5.92 -27.93 16.34
C SER A 35 5.61 -28.33 14.92
N TYR A 36 4.96 -27.42 14.17
CA TYR A 36 4.59 -27.58 12.77
C TYR A 36 4.71 -26.24 12.06
N ALA A 37 5.07 -26.31 10.79
CA ALA A 37 5.01 -25.14 9.91
C ALA A 37 4.56 -25.55 8.51
N VAL A 38 3.95 -24.64 7.79
CA VAL A 38 3.51 -24.85 6.41
C VAL A 38 4.00 -23.67 5.59
N ARG A 39 4.60 -23.98 4.45
CA ARG A 39 4.85 -23.01 3.37
C ARG A 39 3.92 -23.33 2.23
N TYR A 40 3.32 -22.33 1.61
CA TYR A 40 2.49 -22.49 0.43
C TYR A 40 2.75 -21.36 -0.57
N TYR A 41 2.81 -21.69 -1.83
CA TYR A 41 3.11 -20.73 -2.90
C TYR A 41 2.54 -21.18 -4.24
N SER A 42 2.26 -20.20 -5.10
CA SER A 42 1.91 -20.50 -6.49
C SER A 42 3.15 -20.51 -7.39
N TYR A 43 3.06 -21.24 -8.46
CA TYR A 43 4.04 -21.23 -9.54
C TYR A 43 3.34 -21.44 -10.87
N THR A 44 3.92 -20.91 -11.94
CA THR A 44 3.42 -21.12 -13.30
C THR A 44 4.10 -22.33 -13.89
N ASP A 45 3.33 -23.31 -14.36
CA ASP A 45 3.88 -24.48 -15.05
C ASP A 45 4.34 -24.13 -16.48
N ILE A 46 4.96 -25.09 -17.16
CA ILE A 46 5.48 -24.92 -18.53
C ILE A 46 4.39 -24.60 -19.57
N ASN A 47 3.13 -24.84 -19.24
CA ASN A 47 1.97 -24.56 -20.11
C ASN A 47 1.32 -23.20 -19.78
N GLY A 48 1.89 -22.43 -18.86
CA GLY A 48 1.35 -21.14 -18.42
C GLY A 48 0.21 -21.24 -17.41
N ALA A 49 -0.11 -22.44 -16.89
CA ALA A 49 -1.13 -22.61 -15.88
C ALA A 49 -0.59 -22.35 -14.47
N GLU A 50 -1.33 -21.58 -13.67
CA GLU A 50 -0.99 -21.37 -12.27
C GLU A 50 -1.32 -22.63 -11.46
N LYS A 51 -0.34 -23.11 -10.73
CA LYS A 51 -0.45 -24.23 -9.81
C LYS A 51 0.04 -23.84 -8.43
N TRP A 52 -0.43 -24.57 -7.42
CA TRP A 52 -0.07 -24.31 -6.03
C TRP A 52 0.66 -25.52 -5.44
N LYS A 53 1.67 -25.22 -4.66
CA LYS A 53 2.39 -26.16 -3.82
C LYS A 53 2.26 -25.79 -2.36
N ALA A 54 2.18 -26.81 -1.50
CA ALA A 54 2.32 -26.63 -0.07
C ALA A 54 3.34 -27.66 0.47
N GLU A 55 4.14 -27.19 1.41
CA GLU A 55 5.16 -27.97 2.09
C GLU A 55 4.88 -27.89 3.59
N GLY A 56 4.56 -29.03 4.21
CA GLY A 56 4.38 -29.13 5.65
C GLY A 56 5.67 -29.61 6.30
N TYR A 57 6.03 -29.04 7.42
CA TYR A 57 7.26 -29.37 8.17
C TYR A 57 6.90 -29.73 9.61
N ASP A 58 7.46 -30.83 10.10
CA ASP A 58 7.50 -31.17 11.52
C ASP A 58 8.95 -31.26 12.02
N ASP A 59 9.22 -31.94 13.09
CA ASP A 59 10.55 -32.13 13.65
C ASP A 59 11.40 -33.18 12.91
N LYS A 60 10.82 -33.93 11.95
CA LYS A 60 11.46 -35.05 11.25
C LYS A 60 11.25 -35.06 9.75
N ASN A 61 10.09 -34.61 9.28
CA ASN A 61 9.67 -34.84 7.92
C ASN A 61 9.21 -33.55 7.22
N ILE A 62 9.33 -33.59 5.90
CA ILE A 62 8.71 -32.62 4.97
C ILE A 62 7.60 -33.36 4.22
N TYR A 63 6.42 -32.79 4.21
CA TYR A 63 5.24 -33.29 3.51
C TYR A 63 4.93 -32.41 2.31
N TYR A 64 4.92 -32.97 1.12
CA TYR A 64 4.70 -32.25 -0.12
C TYR A 64 3.26 -32.41 -0.60
N PHE A 65 2.64 -31.31 -0.95
CA PHE A 65 1.29 -31.26 -1.49
C PHE A 65 1.25 -30.42 -2.76
N GLU A 66 0.40 -30.79 -3.73
CA GLU A 66 0.10 -30.00 -4.91
C GLU A 66 -1.42 -29.90 -5.09
N GLY A 67 -1.89 -28.80 -5.71
CA GLY A 67 -3.31 -28.63 -5.98
C GLY A 67 -3.70 -27.19 -6.27
N THR A 68 -4.89 -26.86 -5.80
CA THR A 68 -5.43 -25.51 -5.85
C THR A 68 -5.81 -25.07 -4.43
N PRO A 69 -5.95 -23.76 -4.15
CA PRO A 69 -6.42 -23.28 -2.86
C PRO A 69 -7.70 -24.00 -2.42
N GLY A 70 -7.64 -24.66 -1.25
CA GLY A 70 -8.76 -25.44 -0.71
C GLY A 70 -8.82 -26.91 -1.17
N ALA A 71 -7.97 -27.37 -2.11
CA ALA A 71 -7.99 -28.74 -2.63
C ALA A 71 -6.56 -29.26 -2.90
N PHE A 72 -5.75 -29.33 -1.85
CA PHE A 72 -4.41 -29.90 -1.92
C PHE A 72 -4.43 -31.43 -1.81
N GLN A 73 -3.63 -32.07 -2.64
CA GLN A 73 -3.41 -33.52 -2.61
C GLN A 73 -2.01 -33.83 -2.07
N PHE A 74 -1.92 -34.78 -1.17
CA PHE A 74 -0.65 -35.29 -0.69
C PHE A 74 0.10 -36.00 -1.81
N ILE A 75 1.38 -35.68 -1.98
CA ILE A 75 2.26 -36.27 -3.00
C ILE A 75 3.24 -37.26 -2.37
N LYS A 76 4.02 -36.79 -1.39
CA LYS A 76 5.04 -37.60 -0.72
C LYS A 76 5.44 -36.97 0.61
N ALA A 77 6.16 -37.77 1.42
CA ALA A 77 6.88 -37.31 2.60
C ALA A 77 8.35 -37.74 2.50
N GLU A 78 9.24 -36.87 2.96
CA GLU A 78 10.68 -37.13 3.02
C GLU A 78 11.21 -36.70 4.39
N SER A 79 12.17 -37.44 4.94
CA SER A 79 12.84 -37.04 6.17
C SER A 79 13.87 -35.95 5.88
N HIS A 80 13.94 -34.94 6.75
CA HIS A 80 15.01 -33.94 6.76
C HIS A 80 16.05 -34.30 7.84
N LEU A 81 17.21 -33.63 7.82
CA LEU A 81 18.33 -33.91 8.68
C LEU A 81 18.36 -33.10 9.99
N PHE A 82 17.36 -32.22 10.18
CA PHE A 82 17.27 -31.37 11.37
C PHE A 82 16.51 -32.07 12.50
N ASP A 83 16.90 -31.83 13.75
CA ASP A 83 16.20 -32.33 14.94
C ASP A 83 15.07 -31.38 15.42
N TYR A 84 14.66 -30.44 14.55
CA TYR A 84 13.63 -29.47 14.83
C TYR A 84 12.90 -29.06 13.53
N CYS A 85 11.72 -28.46 13.65
CA CYS A 85 11.00 -27.94 12.49
C CYS A 85 11.85 -26.88 11.76
N PRO A 86 12.25 -27.09 10.49
CA PRO A 86 13.21 -26.23 9.80
C PRO A 86 12.64 -24.87 9.38
N LEU A 87 11.32 -24.69 9.40
CA LEU A 87 10.70 -23.40 9.13
C LEU A 87 10.44 -22.67 10.45
N GLN A 88 11.27 -21.69 10.74
CA GLN A 88 11.25 -20.90 11.96
C GLN A 88 10.55 -19.54 11.73
N LEU A 89 9.80 -19.06 12.72
CA LEU A 89 9.20 -17.73 12.71
C LEU A 89 10.25 -16.68 13.11
N ILE A 90 10.35 -15.61 12.34
CA ILE A 90 11.11 -14.41 12.70
C ILE A 90 10.12 -13.28 12.97
N PRO A 91 9.72 -13.08 14.22
CA PRO A 91 8.85 -11.96 14.55
C PRO A 91 9.63 -10.64 14.51
N LEU A 92 9.00 -9.58 14.05
CA LEU A 92 9.56 -8.23 14.11
C LEU A 92 9.58 -7.69 15.54
N ASN A 93 8.60 -8.11 16.32
CA ASN A 93 8.41 -7.71 17.74
C ASN A 93 7.68 -8.81 18.50
N GLY A 94 7.60 -8.66 19.84
CA GLY A 94 6.91 -9.63 20.70
C GLY A 94 5.39 -9.75 20.46
N GLU A 95 4.79 -8.78 19.78
CA GLU A 95 3.35 -8.76 19.43
C GLU A 95 3.08 -9.39 18.05
N MET A 96 4.12 -9.71 17.29
CA MET A 96 4.08 -10.25 15.91
C MET A 96 3.36 -9.33 14.92
N MET A 97 3.32 -8.02 15.20
CA MET A 97 2.71 -7.00 14.36
C MET A 97 3.71 -6.41 13.38
N SER A 98 3.23 -6.02 12.21
CA SER A 98 4.04 -5.25 11.27
C SER A 98 4.25 -3.81 11.78
N SER A 99 5.30 -3.13 11.32
CA SER A 99 5.53 -1.71 11.65
C SER A 99 4.42 -0.81 11.10
N ALA A 100 3.83 -1.15 9.97
CA ALA A 100 2.74 -0.40 9.35
C ALA A 100 1.41 -0.56 10.09
N GLU A 101 1.16 -1.68 10.74
CA GLU A 101 -0.13 -2.01 11.37
C GLU A 101 -0.54 -1.00 12.46
N ARG A 102 0.44 -0.43 13.17
CA ARG A 102 0.20 0.59 14.19
C ARG A 102 -0.14 1.97 13.63
N VAL A 103 0.17 2.20 12.38
CA VAL A 103 0.04 3.52 11.73
C VAL A 103 -0.87 3.50 10.51
N ILE A 104 -1.58 2.40 10.28
CA ILE A 104 -2.48 2.22 9.13
C ILE A 104 -3.47 3.39 9.00
N ALA A 105 -4.10 3.80 10.11
CA ALA A 105 -5.04 4.91 10.09
C ALA A 105 -4.39 6.26 9.70
N LEU A 106 -3.12 6.46 10.04
CA LEU A 106 -2.39 7.66 9.64
C LEU A 106 -1.98 7.61 8.17
N ILE A 107 -1.69 6.41 7.65
CA ILE A 107 -1.41 6.19 6.23
C ILE A 107 -2.68 6.45 5.42
N ASP A 108 -3.81 5.89 5.83
CA ASP A 108 -5.11 6.10 5.18
C ASP A 108 -5.49 7.60 5.15
N GLU A 109 -5.28 8.33 6.25
CA GLU A 109 -5.52 9.77 6.32
C GLU A 109 -4.57 10.55 5.41
N TYR A 110 -3.30 10.14 5.32
CA TYR A 110 -2.33 10.74 4.42
C TYR A 110 -2.76 10.56 2.96
N ASP A 111 -3.09 9.35 2.56
CA ASP A 111 -3.52 9.02 1.20
C ASP A 111 -4.82 9.73 0.82
N GLN A 112 -5.77 9.83 1.75
CA GLN A 112 -7.01 10.60 1.55
C GLN A 112 -6.71 12.09 1.36
N THR A 113 -5.87 12.68 2.21
CA THR A 113 -5.52 14.11 2.11
C THR A 113 -4.83 14.42 0.77
N VAL A 114 -3.92 13.56 0.31
CA VAL A 114 -3.27 13.72 -1.00
C VAL A 114 -4.30 13.63 -2.14
N SER A 115 -5.24 12.70 -2.06
CA SER A 115 -6.30 12.53 -3.05
C SER A 115 -7.24 13.74 -3.07
N ASP A 116 -7.62 14.26 -1.91
CA ASP A 116 -8.48 15.44 -1.80
C ASP A 116 -7.79 16.69 -2.34
N ASN A 117 -6.49 16.86 -2.08
CA ASN A 117 -5.70 17.96 -2.66
C ASN A 117 -5.63 17.86 -4.20
N ALA A 118 -5.50 16.66 -4.75
CA ALA A 118 -5.52 16.45 -6.19
C ALA A 118 -6.89 16.81 -6.80
N ASN A 119 -7.99 16.42 -6.15
CA ASN A 119 -9.36 16.74 -6.56
C ASN A 119 -9.63 18.24 -6.46
N ASP A 120 -9.15 18.91 -5.41
CA ASP A 120 -9.27 20.37 -5.26
C ASP A 120 -8.49 21.13 -6.35
N ALA A 121 -7.30 20.64 -6.71
CA ALA A 121 -6.51 21.20 -7.81
C ALA A 121 -7.24 21.03 -9.17
N GLU A 122 -7.82 19.87 -9.42
CA GLU A 122 -8.65 19.63 -10.61
C GLU A 122 -9.88 20.53 -10.63
N GLY A 123 -10.60 20.63 -9.51
CA GLY A 123 -11.78 21.50 -9.36
C GLY A 123 -11.46 22.96 -9.61
N ASN A 124 -10.29 23.45 -9.18
CA ASN A 124 -9.85 24.82 -9.48
C ASN A 124 -9.53 25.03 -10.96
N THR A 125 -8.98 24.02 -11.62
CA THR A 125 -8.73 24.08 -13.08
C THR A 125 -10.02 24.13 -13.88
N GLN A 126 -11.11 23.56 -13.35
CA GLN A 126 -12.44 23.55 -13.95
C GLN A 126 -13.38 24.59 -13.32
N ALA A 127 -12.84 25.69 -12.81
CA ALA A 127 -13.60 26.74 -12.14
C ALA A 127 -14.79 27.21 -12.96
N GLN A 128 -15.95 27.33 -12.31
CA GLN A 128 -17.17 27.79 -12.95
C GLN A 128 -17.15 29.31 -13.16
N GLN A 129 -17.53 29.73 -14.36
CA GLN A 129 -17.75 31.14 -14.63
C GLN A 129 -19.10 31.59 -14.07
N VAL A 130 -19.10 32.67 -13.33
CA VAL A 130 -20.30 33.32 -12.81
C VAL A 130 -20.53 34.60 -13.57
N PHE A 131 -21.73 34.74 -14.12
CA PHE A 131 -22.21 35.96 -14.81
C PHE A 131 -23.23 36.64 -13.91
N ASP A 132 -22.84 37.72 -13.25
CA ASP A 132 -23.70 38.43 -12.33
C ASP A 132 -24.29 39.67 -13.03
N GLY A 133 -25.63 39.74 -13.13
CA GLY A 133 -26.35 40.84 -13.74
C GLY A 133 -26.22 40.96 -15.27
N VAL A 134 -25.73 39.90 -15.93
CA VAL A 134 -25.52 39.86 -17.39
C VAL A 134 -26.49 38.88 -18.02
N ASP A 135 -27.28 39.34 -18.99
CA ASP A 135 -28.17 38.50 -19.79
C ASP A 135 -27.38 37.94 -20.99
N ILE A 136 -26.89 36.74 -20.87
CA ILE A 136 -26.07 36.03 -21.88
C ILE A 136 -26.77 34.75 -22.28
N SER A 137 -26.87 34.50 -23.58
CA SER A 137 -27.43 33.29 -24.14
C SER A 137 -26.44 32.08 -23.99
N ASP A 138 -26.97 30.86 -23.95
CA ASP A 138 -26.16 29.64 -23.90
C ASP A 138 -25.16 29.54 -25.05
N GLU A 139 -25.52 30.06 -26.24
CA GLU A 139 -24.63 30.09 -27.41
C GLU A 139 -23.42 31.01 -27.21
N GLU A 140 -23.61 32.14 -26.54
CA GLU A 140 -22.52 33.06 -26.23
C GLU A 140 -21.60 32.53 -25.14
N ILE A 141 -22.14 31.79 -24.15
CA ILE A 141 -21.36 31.08 -23.16
C ILE A 141 -20.46 30.02 -23.81
N ILE A 142 -21.01 29.24 -24.73
CA ILE A 142 -20.24 28.21 -25.48
C ILE A 142 -19.14 28.87 -26.32
N LYS A 143 -19.46 29.95 -27.03
CA LYS A 143 -18.48 30.72 -27.83
C LYS A 143 -17.36 31.29 -26.97
N SER A 144 -17.68 31.82 -25.76
CA SER A 144 -16.67 32.37 -24.84
C SER A 144 -15.71 31.30 -24.37
N LYS A 145 -16.18 30.08 -24.07
CA LYS A 145 -15.34 28.96 -23.69
C LYS A 145 -14.37 28.54 -24.80
N VAL A 146 -14.80 28.57 -26.05
CA VAL A 146 -13.97 28.22 -27.20
C VAL A 146 -12.97 29.31 -27.56
N SER A 147 -13.38 30.57 -27.50
CA SER A 147 -12.54 31.73 -27.87
C SER A 147 -11.63 32.22 -26.75
N GLY A 148 -11.88 31.80 -25.51
CA GLY A 148 -11.18 32.30 -24.32
C GLY A 148 -11.46 33.74 -23.97
N SER A 149 -12.47 34.37 -24.63
CA SER A 149 -12.85 35.78 -24.44
C SER A 149 -14.35 35.90 -24.18
N ILE A 150 -14.72 36.79 -23.27
CA ILE A 150 -16.10 37.09 -22.93
C ILE A 150 -16.40 38.51 -23.43
N LEU A 151 -17.42 38.65 -24.29
CA LEU A 151 -17.95 39.95 -24.69
C LEU A 151 -19.08 40.30 -23.73
N ILE A 152 -18.87 41.33 -22.92
CA ILE A 152 -19.89 41.85 -22.03
C ILE A 152 -20.65 42.91 -22.79
N PRO A 153 -22.00 42.82 -22.97
CA PRO A 153 -22.78 43.84 -23.64
C PRO A 153 -22.73 45.19 -22.88
N PRO A 154 -22.83 46.33 -23.59
CA PRO A 154 -22.77 47.63 -22.93
C PRO A 154 -23.94 47.80 -21.95
N VAL A 155 -23.60 48.24 -20.77
CA VAL A 155 -24.50 48.39 -19.61
C VAL A 155 -25.44 49.56 -19.80
N LEU A 156 -26.74 49.39 -19.49
CA LEU A 156 -27.64 50.47 -19.19
C LEU A 156 -27.19 51.19 -17.91
N GLN A 157 -27.14 52.54 -17.93
CA GLN A 157 -26.65 53.36 -16.82
C GLN A 157 -27.27 52.93 -15.49
N GLY A 158 -26.42 52.49 -14.54
CA GLY A 158 -26.79 52.19 -13.16
C GLY A 158 -26.73 50.71 -12.70
N SER A 159 -26.38 49.79 -13.58
CA SER A 159 -26.24 48.39 -13.21
C SER A 159 -24.75 47.98 -13.10
N ALA A 160 -24.40 47.39 -12.03
CA ALA A 160 -23.08 46.76 -11.89
C ALA A 160 -23.14 45.35 -12.49
N HIS A 161 -22.22 45.03 -13.39
CA HIS A 161 -22.08 43.71 -13.96
C HIS A 161 -20.69 43.16 -13.64
N SER A 162 -20.62 41.91 -13.31
CA SER A 162 -19.35 41.27 -13.09
C SER A 162 -19.32 39.85 -13.68
N VAL A 163 -18.16 39.49 -14.19
CA VAL A 163 -17.86 38.13 -14.62
C VAL A 163 -16.62 37.69 -13.85
N TYR A 164 -16.76 36.61 -13.11
CA TYR A 164 -15.65 36.09 -12.32
C TYR A 164 -15.70 34.56 -12.29
N TYR A 165 -14.59 33.93 -11.91
CA TYR A 165 -14.55 32.52 -11.69
C TYR A 165 -14.86 32.22 -10.23
N LEU A 166 -15.79 31.29 -10.00
CA LEU A 166 -16.01 30.74 -8.66
C LEU A 166 -14.93 29.70 -8.38
N THR A 167 -13.93 30.10 -7.62
CA THR A 167 -12.85 29.23 -7.17
C THR A 167 -12.98 28.97 -5.69
N LYS A 168 -12.63 27.77 -5.27
CA LYS A 168 -12.46 27.44 -3.85
C LYS A 168 -11.12 28.04 -3.40
N ASP A 169 -11.12 28.76 -2.29
CA ASP A 169 -9.87 29.22 -1.68
C ASP A 169 -9.21 28.01 -0.99
N ILE A 170 -8.13 27.52 -1.59
CA ILE A 170 -7.38 26.37 -1.06
C ILE A 170 -6.35 26.90 -0.09
N ASN A 171 -6.46 26.47 1.18
CA ASN A 171 -5.42 26.76 2.16
C ASN A 171 -4.27 25.76 2.03
N ASP A 172 -3.45 25.95 0.99
CA ASP A 172 -2.33 25.09 0.63
C ASP A 172 -1.34 24.92 1.78
N GLY A 173 -0.99 26.01 2.47
CA GLY A 173 -0.11 25.96 3.62
C GLY A 173 -0.63 25.09 4.79
N PHE A 174 -1.94 25.07 5.01
CA PHE A 174 -2.53 24.19 6.02
C PHE A 174 -2.40 22.72 5.59
N ASN A 175 -2.70 22.43 4.33
CA ASN A 175 -2.64 21.06 3.80
C ASN A 175 -1.20 20.52 3.81
N GLU A 176 -0.21 21.30 3.39
CA GLU A 176 1.21 20.91 3.45
C GLU A 176 1.66 20.65 4.88
N HIS A 177 1.37 21.54 5.83
CA HIS A 177 1.71 21.33 7.23
C HIS A 177 1.01 20.12 7.85
N HIS A 178 -0.19 19.79 7.38
CA HIS A 178 -0.91 18.60 7.82
C HIS A 178 -0.24 17.33 7.30
N LEU A 179 0.10 17.27 6.00
CA LEU A 179 0.82 16.15 5.39
C LEU A 179 2.19 15.93 6.04
N ASP A 180 2.97 16.99 6.27
CA ASP A 180 4.26 16.92 6.97
C ASP A 180 4.12 16.33 8.38
N ARG A 181 3.05 16.69 9.08
CA ARG A 181 2.77 16.15 10.42
C ARG A 181 2.40 14.68 10.37
N LEU A 182 1.56 14.28 9.40
CA LEU A 182 1.18 12.88 9.19
C LEU A 182 2.41 12.04 8.85
N GLU A 183 3.22 12.47 7.88
CA GLU A 183 4.45 11.78 7.51
C GLU A 183 5.38 11.57 8.69
N ARG A 184 5.66 12.63 9.45
CA ARG A 184 6.51 12.57 10.65
C ARG A 184 5.96 11.61 11.71
N ASN A 185 4.64 11.60 11.92
CA ASN A 185 4.00 10.72 12.87
C ASN A 185 4.01 9.25 12.40
N ILE A 186 3.83 9.00 11.09
CA ILE A 186 3.92 7.66 10.49
C ILE A 186 5.30 7.07 10.79
N TYR A 187 6.38 7.77 10.48
CA TYR A 187 7.74 7.30 10.78
C TYR A 187 7.99 7.13 12.29
N ARG A 188 7.54 8.09 13.10
CA ARG A 188 7.74 8.07 14.54
C ARG A 188 7.03 6.90 15.23
N PHE A 189 5.77 6.63 14.90
CA PHE A 189 4.97 5.59 15.55
C PHE A 189 5.22 4.20 14.97
N SER A 190 5.56 4.10 13.67
CA SER A 190 6.02 2.84 13.08
C SER A 190 7.41 2.42 13.60
N LYS A 191 8.15 3.35 14.24
CA LYS A 191 9.56 3.17 14.65
C LYS A 191 10.47 2.83 13.47
N THR A 192 10.13 3.31 12.28
CA THR A 192 10.91 3.16 11.06
C THR A 192 11.71 4.44 10.83
N PRO A 193 13.02 4.37 10.55
CA PRO A 193 13.81 5.56 10.27
C PRO A 193 13.36 6.20 8.95
N ASN A 194 13.20 7.52 8.93
CA ASN A 194 13.01 8.27 7.70
C ASN A 194 14.38 8.48 7.02
N LEU A 195 14.66 7.69 5.98
CA LEU A 195 15.93 7.76 5.24
C LEU A 195 16.06 9.03 4.39
N ASN A 196 14.95 9.75 4.15
CA ASN A 196 14.93 11.01 3.42
C ASN A 196 15.18 12.22 4.34
N ASP A 197 15.23 12.02 5.65
CA ASP A 197 15.53 13.11 6.59
C ASP A 197 17.00 13.52 6.45
N GLN A 198 17.23 14.82 6.22
CA GLN A 198 18.57 15.39 6.05
C GLN A 198 19.49 15.16 7.27
N SER A 199 18.90 14.95 8.45
CA SER A 199 19.65 14.63 9.66
C SER A 199 20.24 13.21 9.64
N PHE A 200 19.76 12.31 8.78
CA PHE A 200 20.23 10.93 8.69
C PHE A 200 21.57 10.79 7.96
N GLY A 201 21.95 11.77 7.14
CA GLY A 201 23.18 11.77 6.34
C GLY A 201 24.37 12.49 6.98
N SER A 202 24.23 13.05 8.19
CA SER A 202 25.23 13.89 8.85
C SER A 202 25.86 13.26 10.12
N ALA A 203 25.82 11.94 10.25
CA ALA A 203 26.45 11.20 11.35
C ALA A 203 27.75 10.52 10.90
#